data_c6ff854a1786f4e5b20c7a7e6654712e
#
_entry.id   c6ff854a1786f4e5b20c7a7e6654712e
#
_cell.length_a   1.000
_cell.length_b   1.000
_cell.length_c   1.000
_cell.angle_alpha   90.00
_cell.angle_beta   90.00
_cell.angle_gamma   90.00
#
_symmetry.space_group_name_H-M   'P 1'
#
loop_
_entity.id
_entity.type
_entity.pdbx_description
1 polymer ?
#
loop_
_entity_poly.entity_id
_entity_poly.type
_entity_poly.pdbx_seq_one_letter_code
_entity_poly.pdbx_strand_id
1 'polypeptide(L)' 'MPDYYPLLTSVVAAFETSTSEFRRRLYESARIGFLDQMRKHQPPLDESYITQEQIALEEAIRKVEAEQLGRMVGR' A
#
# COMPACT_ATOMS: atom_id res chain seq x y z
N MET A 1 1.23 -5.22 14.42
CA MET A 1 1.56 -4.38 13.29
C MET A 1 0.71 -4.74 12.10
N PRO A 2 0.04 -3.77 11.48
CA PRO A 2 -0.80 -4.12 10.33
C PRO A 2 0.05 -4.54 9.14
N ASP A 3 -0.46 -5.49 8.43
CA ASP A 3 0.19 -5.96 7.20
C ASP A 3 -0.60 -5.35 6.04
N TYR A 4 0.04 -4.45 5.33
CA TYR A 4 -0.60 -3.72 4.24
C TYR A 4 -0.79 -4.56 2.99
N TYR A 5 0.02 -5.61 2.85
CA TYR A 5 -0.02 -6.43 1.65
C TYR A 5 -1.40 -7.09 1.43
N PRO A 6 -1.98 -7.77 2.42
CA PRO A 6 -3.30 -8.38 2.21
C PRO A 6 -4.38 -7.34 1.92
N LEU A 7 -4.30 -6.17 2.57
CA LEU A 7 -5.26 -5.11 2.31
C LEU A 7 -5.22 -4.64 0.88
N LEU A 8 -4.00 -4.32 0.39
CA LEU A 8 -3.82 -3.85 -0.97
C LEU A 8 -4.23 -4.92 -1.98
N THR A 9 -3.86 -6.16 -1.71
CA THR A 9 -4.20 -7.26 -2.60
C THR A 9 -5.71 -7.42 -2.71
N SER A 10 -6.42 -7.31 -1.58
CA SER A 10 -7.87 -7.42 -1.59
C SER A 10 -8.53 -6.34 -2.44
N VAL A 11 -8.05 -5.10 -2.30
CA VAL A 11 -8.64 -3.99 -3.05
C VAL A 11 -8.36 -4.15 -4.53
N VAL A 12 -7.12 -4.48 -4.88
CA VAL A 12 -6.75 -4.65 -6.29
C VAL A 12 -7.54 -5.79 -6.92
N ALA A 13 -7.68 -6.89 -6.18
CA ALA A 13 -8.38 -8.07 -6.70
C ALA A 13 -9.88 -7.82 -6.88
N ALA A 14 -10.44 -6.84 -6.17
CA ALA A 14 -11.86 -6.53 -6.30
C ALA A 14 -12.20 -5.88 -7.64
N PHE A 15 -11.20 -5.42 -8.38
CA PHE A 15 -11.41 -4.77 -9.66
C PHE A 15 -10.81 -5.61 -10.77
N GLU A 16 -11.67 -6.14 -11.63
CA GLU A 16 -11.22 -7.04 -12.70
C GLU A 16 -10.31 -6.35 -13.69
N THR A 17 -10.56 -5.06 -13.90
CA THR A 17 -9.75 -4.31 -14.85
C THR A 17 -8.90 -3.29 -14.14
N SER A 18 -8.00 -3.79 -13.32
CA SER A 18 -7.09 -2.94 -12.57
C SER A 18 -6.01 -2.39 -13.51
N THR A 19 -6.10 -1.13 -13.84
CA THR A 19 -5.09 -0.47 -14.66
C THR A 19 -3.94 0.04 -13.81
N SER A 20 -2.80 0.30 -14.43
CA SER A 20 -1.67 0.85 -13.70
C SER A 20 -1.99 2.24 -13.16
N GLU A 21 -2.80 3.00 -13.87
CA GLU A 21 -3.22 4.31 -13.37
C GLU A 21 -4.12 4.19 -12.15
N PHE A 22 -5.06 3.24 -12.18
CA PHE A 22 -5.91 2.98 -11.03
C PHE A 22 -5.08 2.58 -9.83
N ARG A 23 -4.13 1.67 -10.02
CA ARG A 23 -3.30 1.20 -8.92
C ARG A 23 -2.43 2.32 -8.36
N ARG A 24 -1.92 3.19 -9.22
CA ARG A 24 -1.11 4.33 -8.77
C ARG A 24 -1.92 5.26 -7.89
N ARG A 25 -3.17 5.55 -8.28
CA ARG A 25 -4.05 6.38 -7.46
C ARG A 25 -4.37 5.73 -6.13
N LEU A 26 -4.59 4.42 -6.17
CA LEU A 26 -4.86 3.66 -4.95
C LEU A 26 -3.69 3.76 -3.98
N TYR A 27 -2.48 3.56 -4.47
CA TYR A 27 -1.30 3.63 -3.63
C TYR A 27 -1.07 5.03 -3.08
N GLU A 28 -1.34 6.02 -3.91
CA GLU A 28 -1.23 7.42 -3.47
C GLU A 28 -2.20 7.69 -2.32
N SER A 29 -3.44 7.25 -2.46
CA SER A 29 -4.43 7.39 -1.40
C SER A 29 -4.01 6.66 -0.14
N ALA A 30 -3.44 5.48 -0.30
CA ALA A 30 -2.98 4.70 0.84
C ALA A 30 -1.87 5.42 1.58
N ARG A 31 -0.94 6.03 0.84
CA ARG A 31 0.17 6.77 1.46
C ARG A 31 -0.35 7.98 2.25
N ILE A 32 -1.26 8.73 1.64
CA ILE A 32 -1.83 9.91 2.29
C ILE A 32 -2.59 9.50 3.54
N GLY A 33 -3.44 8.49 3.42
CA GLY A 33 -4.23 8.01 4.56
C GLY A 33 -3.33 7.50 5.68
N PHE A 34 -2.27 6.80 5.33
CA PHE A 34 -1.33 6.28 6.30
C PHE A 34 -0.68 7.41 7.12
N LEU A 35 -0.16 8.43 6.42
CA LEU A 35 0.48 9.56 7.10
C LEU A 35 -0.51 10.32 7.97
N ASP A 36 -1.73 10.51 7.47
CA ASP A 36 -2.76 11.21 8.23
C ASP A 36 -3.07 10.47 9.52
N GLN A 37 -3.22 9.15 9.46
CA GLN A 37 -3.49 8.34 10.64
C GLN A 37 -2.33 8.41 11.63
N MET A 38 -1.11 8.36 11.14
CA MET A 38 0.06 8.40 12.02
C MET A 38 0.15 9.73 12.75
N ARG A 39 -0.13 10.83 12.04
CA ARG A 39 -0.06 12.16 12.64
C ARG A 39 -1.15 12.41 13.67
N LYS A 40 -2.28 11.75 13.52
CA LYS A 40 -3.41 11.92 14.44
C LYS A 40 -3.34 10.99 15.64
N HIS A 41 -2.36 10.12 15.69
CA HIS A 41 -2.24 9.15 16.78
C HIS A 41 -1.95 9.85 18.10
N GLN A 42 -2.59 9.37 19.17
CA GLN A 42 -2.40 9.89 20.50
C GLN A 42 -2.07 8.74 21.46
N PRO A 43 -0.95 8.79 22.16
CA PRO A 43 0.06 9.84 22.13
C PRO A 43 0.86 9.85 20.82
N PRO A 44 1.62 10.93 20.55
CA PRO A 44 2.36 11.01 19.29
C PRO A 44 3.31 9.84 19.12
N LEU A 45 3.37 9.36 17.87
CA LEU A 45 4.24 8.25 17.54
C LEU A 45 5.68 8.71 17.34
N ASP A 46 6.61 7.83 17.62
CA ASP A 46 8.02 8.07 17.39
C ASP A 46 8.31 8.15 15.89
N GLU A 47 9.21 9.07 15.51
CA GLU A 47 9.57 9.24 14.11
C GLU A 47 10.11 7.97 13.49
N SER A 48 10.94 7.24 14.22
CA SER A 48 11.50 6.01 13.69
C SER A 48 10.44 4.96 13.46
N TYR A 49 9.43 4.93 14.32
CA TYR A 49 8.30 4.01 14.13
C TYR A 49 7.54 4.35 12.86
N ILE A 50 7.25 5.65 12.66
CA ILE A 50 6.54 6.09 11.46
C ILE A 50 7.33 5.73 10.21
N THR A 51 8.65 5.95 10.24
CA THR A 51 9.52 5.63 9.11
C THR A 51 9.49 4.14 8.80
N GLN A 52 9.55 3.30 9.82
CA GLN A 52 9.51 1.85 9.63
C GLN A 52 8.18 1.42 9.00
N GLU A 53 7.08 2.02 9.45
CA GLU A 53 5.78 1.70 8.89
C GLU A 53 5.65 2.17 7.45
N GLN A 54 6.24 3.32 7.12
CA GLN A 54 6.26 3.78 5.74
C GLN A 54 7.02 2.81 4.83
N ILE A 55 8.14 2.32 5.33
CA ILE A 55 8.92 1.34 4.56
C ILE A 55 8.11 0.07 4.34
N ALA A 56 7.40 -0.39 5.36
CA ALA A 56 6.57 -1.59 5.24
C ALA A 56 5.47 -1.38 4.20
N LEU A 57 4.86 -0.21 4.19
CA LEU A 57 3.82 0.09 3.21
C LEU A 57 4.40 0.09 1.80
N GLU A 58 5.56 0.72 1.60
CA GLU A 58 6.17 0.77 0.28
C GLU A 58 6.58 -0.60 -0.21
N GLU A 59 7.05 -1.46 0.69
CA GLU A 59 7.39 -2.82 0.32
C GLU A 59 6.18 -3.62 -0.09
N ALA A 60 5.06 -3.42 0.61
CA ALA A 60 3.82 -4.08 0.26
C ALA A 60 3.33 -3.64 -1.12
N ILE A 61 3.44 -2.34 -1.40
CA ILE A 61 3.06 -1.81 -2.71
C ILE A 61 3.90 -2.45 -3.81
N ARG A 62 5.22 -2.52 -3.60
CA ARG A 62 6.11 -3.13 -4.60
C ARG A 62 5.76 -4.59 -4.85
N LYS A 63 5.41 -5.30 -3.78
CA LYS A 63 5.06 -6.71 -3.90
C LYS A 63 3.79 -6.90 -4.70
N VAL A 64 2.79 -6.07 -4.44
CA VAL A 64 1.53 -6.14 -5.19
C VAL A 64 1.78 -5.80 -6.67
N GLU A 65 2.57 -4.77 -6.94
CA GLU A 65 2.87 -4.40 -8.32
C GLU A 65 3.61 -5.50 -9.05
N ALA A 66 4.56 -6.13 -8.38
CA ALA A 66 5.30 -7.23 -9.00
C ALA A 66 4.37 -8.37 -9.38
N GLU A 67 3.40 -8.67 -8.53
CA GLU A 67 2.44 -9.72 -8.82
C GLU A 67 1.53 -9.35 -9.98
N GLN A 68 1.11 -8.08 -10.05
CA GLN A 68 0.27 -7.63 -11.14
C GLN A 68 1.01 -7.69 -12.47
N LEU A 69 2.27 -7.27 -12.47
CA LEU A 69 3.10 -7.37 -13.68
C LEU A 69 3.28 -8.81 -14.11
N GLY A 70 3.48 -9.70 -13.15
CA GLY A 70 3.61 -11.12 -13.45
C GLY A 70 2.38 -11.68 -14.11
N ARG A 71 1.21 -11.26 -13.68
CA ARG A 71 -0.05 -11.71 -14.29
C ARG A 71 -0.19 -11.19 -15.71
N MET A 72 0.25 -9.98 -15.96
CA MET A 72 0.13 -9.39 -17.28
C MET A 72 1.08 -10.03 -18.27
N VAL A 73 2.26 -10.42 -17.82
CA VAL A 73 3.30 -10.98 -18.68
C VAL A 73 3.22 -12.49 -18.70
N GLY A 74 2.77 -13.06 -17.64
CA GLY A 74 2.83 -14.45 -17.38
C GLY A 74 2.04 -15.31 -18.23
N ARG A 75 1.89 -15.48 -18.53
CA ARG A 75 1.50 -16.48 -18.96
C ARG A 75 1.40 -16.74 -19.29
#